data_8db194b407bad6dbd0e6ddec0b3b20a6
#
_entry.id   8db194b407bad6dbd0e6ddec0b3b20a6
#
_cell.length_a   1.000
_cell.length_b   1.000
_cell.length_c   1.000
_cell.angle_alpha   90.00
_cell.angle_beta   90.00
_cell.angle_gamma   90.00
#
_symmetry.space_group_name_H-M   'P 1'
#
loop_
_entity.id
_entity.type
_entity.pdbx_description
1 polymer ?
#
loop_
_entity_poly.entity_id
_entity_poly.type
_entity_poly.pdbx_seq_one_letter_code
_entity_poly.pdbx_strand_id
1 'polypeptide(L)'
;MLFRSGFPKSYGAYAFSSVTARKDVDPDTAQRVVNGMEMAMRFMATNEAKTVEIAQKEFPTLDPAVVAAAVKRMLFDGVYPPSVDITADALKIAMDTQIALGNLASQPDYKTFVVKKFIEPALAMK
;
A
#
# COMPACT_ATOMS: atom_id res chain seq x y z
N MET A 1 -11.62 22.62 -3.48
CA MET A 1 -12.56 21.48 -3.34
C MET A 1 -11.85 20.38 -2.55
N LEU A 2 -12.15 20.26 -1.26
CA LEU A 2 -11.53 19.24 -0.40
C LEU A 2 -12.22 17.92 -0.69
N PHE A 3 -11.54 17.01 -1.37
CA PHE A 3 -11.97 15.61 -1.44
C PHE A 3 -11.90 15.03 -0.02
N ARG A 4 -13.00 15.06 0.69
CA ARG A 4 -13.20 14.20 1.87
C ARG A 4 -13.42 12.80 1.32
N SER A 5 -12.32 12.09 1.06
CA SER A 5 -12.43 10.71 0.63
C SER A 5 -12.91 9.87 1.81
N GLY A 6 -14.22 9.59 1.86
CA GLY A 6 -14.76 8.54 2.72
C GLY A 6 -14.31 7.14 2.27
N PHE A 7 -13.34 7.06 1.35
CA PHE A 7 -12.90 5.84 0.69
C PHE A 7 -12.53 4.71 1.66
N PRO A 8 -11.66 4.92 2.68
CA PRO A 8 -11.35 3.86 3.63
C PRO A 8 -12.57 3.39 4.44
N LYS A 9 -13.50 4.30 4.74
CA LYS A 9 -14.72 3.99 5.48
C LYS A 9 -15.76 3.28 4.62
N SER A 10 -15.80 3.56 3.32
CA SER A 10 -16.78 3.02 2.39
C SER A 10 -16.40 1.64 1.83
N TYR A 11 -15.10 1.41 1.64
CA TYR A 11 -14.61 0.20 0.96
C TYR A 11 -13.83 -0.73 1.89
N GLY A 12 -13.53 -0.32 3.13
CA GLY A 12 -12.73 -1.13 4.05
C GLY A 12 -11.34 -1.43 3.49
N ALA A 13 -10.94 -2.69 3.49
CA ALA A 13 -9.69 -3.13 2.87
C ALA A 13 -9.81 -3.00 1.33
N TYR A 14 -8.91 -2.24 0.71
CA TYR A 14 -8.89 -2.01 -0.73
C TYR A 14 -7.46 -1.98 -1.25
N ALA A 15 -7.08 -2.90 -2.11
CA ALA A 15 -5.76 -2.93 -2.73
C ALA A 15 -5.66 -1.87 -3.86
N PHE A 16 -5.55 -0.59 -3.46
CA PHE A 16 -5.53 0.54 -4.40
C PHE A 16 -4.23 0.62 -5.18
N SER A 17 -3.11 0.53 -4.49
CA SER A 17 -1.78 0.49 -5.09
C SER A 17 -1.05 -0.76 -4.64
N SER A 18 -0.45 -1.47 -5.58
CA SER A 18 0.31 -2.67 -5.30
C SER A 18 1.61 -2.67 -6.10
N VAL A 19 2.62 -3.33 -5.57
CA VAL A 19 3.87 -3.55 -6.31
C VAL A 19 3.72 -4.80 -7.15
N THR A 20 3.97 -4.67 -8.44
CA THR A 20 3.99 -5.78 -9.39
C THR A 20 5.42 -6.06 -9.81
N ALA A 21 5.72 -7.33 -10.09
CA ALA A 21 7.02 -7.76 -10.56
C ALA A 21 6.87 -8.65 -11.79
N ARG A 22 7.91 -8.68 -12.63
CA ARG A 22 8.01 -9.65 -13.72
C ARG A 22 8.14 -11.06 -13.14
N LYS A 23 7.70 -12.07 -13.89
CA LYS A 23 7.79 -13.48 -13.44
C LYS A 23 9.22 -13.98 -13.27
N ASP A 24 10.17 -13.36 -13.98
CA ASP A 24 11.59 -13.68 -13.98
C ASP A 24 12.41 -12.77 -13.04
N VAL A 25 11.76 -12.02 -12.15
CA VAL A 25 12.48 -11.23 -11.12
C VAL A 25 13.33 -12.15 -10.25
N ASP A 26 14.55 -11.69 -9.96
CA ASP A 26 15.41 -12.39 -9.01
C ASP A 26 14.72 -12.50 -7.64
N PRO A 27 14.56 -13.74 -7.10
CA PRO A 27 13.81 -13.94 -5.86
C PRO A 27 14.39 -13.21 -4.65
N ASP A 28 15.72 -13.09 -4.55
CA ASP A 28 16.37 -12.39 -3.43
C ASP A 28 16.09 -10.89 -3.49
N THR A 29 16.10 -10.32 -4.70
CA THR A 29 15.75 -8.93 -4.93
C THR A 29 14.29 -8.68 -4.58
N ALA A 30 13.36 -9.54 -5.03
CA ALA A 30 11.96 -9.44 -4.70
C ALA A 30 11.71 -9.49 -3.18
N GLN A 31 12.35 -10.45 -2.49
CA GLN A 31 12.23 -10.57 -1.04
C GLN A 31 12.74 -9.34 -0.30
N ARG A 32 13.91 -8.79 -0.70
CA ARG A 32 14.46 -7.57 -0.08
C ARG A 32 13.55 -6.36 -0.26
N VAL A 33 12.93 -6.22 -1.43
CA VAL A 33 11.96 -5.14 -1.67
C VAL A 33 10.75 -5.28 -0.75
N VAL A 34 10.15 -6.46 -0.68
CA VAL A 34 8.97 -6.71 0.18
C VAL A 34 9.31 -6.50 1.66
N ASN A 35 10.49 -6.97 2.10
CA ASN A 35 10.96 -6.74 3.46
C ASN A 35 11.12 -5.23 3.78
N GLY A 36 11.73 -4.49 2.86
CA GLY A 36 11.90 -3.04 3.02
C GLY A 36 10.56 -2.30 3.11
N MET A 37 9.58 -2.71 2.31
CA MET A 37 8.22 -2.15 2.37
C MET A 37 7.53 -2.45 3.70
N GLU A 38 7.61 -3.69 4.21
CA GLU A 38 7.06 -4.07 5.51
C GLU A 38 7.69 -3.24 6.64
N MET A 39 9.02 -3.12 6.64
CA MET A 39 9.75 -2.28 7.61
C MET A 39 9.30 -0.81 7.55
N ALA A 40 9.13 -0.27 6.34
CA ALA A 40 8.68 1.11 6.16
C ALA A 40 7.26 1.32 6.69
N MET A 41 6.33 0.39 6.43
CA MET A 41 4.96 0.48 6.95
C MET A 41 4.91 0.43 8.48
N ARG A 42 5.66 -0.49 9.11
CA ARG A 42 5.78 -0.56 10.57
C ARG A 42 6.39 0.72 11.16
N PHE A 43 7.43 1.25 10.50
CA PHE A 43 8.06 2.50 10.91
C PHE A 43 7.08 3.67 10.85
N MET A 44 6.37 3.83 9.74
CA MET A 44 5.38 4.90 9.57
C MET A 44 4.28 4.86 10.63
N ALA A 45 3.81 3.66 10.97
CA ALA A 45 2.76 3.49 11.97
C ALA A 45 3.14 3.97 13.38
N THR A 46 4.44 3.96 13.71
CA THR A 46 4.95 4.27 15.04
C THR A 46 5.78 5.55 15.13
N ASN A 47 6.14 6.15 13.99
CA ASN A 47 7.06 7.29 13.92
C ASN A 47 6.53 8.42 13.02
N GLU A 48 5.33 8.96 13.32
CA GLU A 48 4.69 10.01 12.50
C GLU A 48 5.63 11.20 12.22
N ALA A 49 6.26 11.76 13.25
CA ALA A 49 7.12 12.93 13.09
C ALA A 49 8.29 12.68 12.12
N LYS A 50 8.93 11.50 12.24
CA LYS A 50 10.03 11.12 11.36
C LYS A 50 9.57 10.80 9.95
N THR A 51 8.39 10.23 9.80
CA THR A 51 7.75 10.01 8.49
C THR A 51 7.49 11.33 7.77
N VAL A 52 7.00 12.34 8.49
CA VAL A 52 6.82 13.69 7.94
C VAL A 52 8.16 14.30 7.50
N GLU A 53 9.21 14.20 8.34
CA GLU A 53 10.56 14.72 8.00
C GLU A 53 11.12 14.06 6.73
N ILE A 54 10.97 12.73 6.60
CA ILE A 54 11.40 12.00 5.41
C ILE A 54 10.62 12.45 4.18
N ALA A 55 9.28 12.53 4.28
CA ALA A 55 8.44 12.96 3.18
C ALA A 55 8.80 14.39 2.71
N GLN A 56 9.08 15.32 3.62
CA GLN A 56 9.50 16.67 3.26
C GLN A 56 10.84 16.70 2.49
N LYS A 57 11.74 15.77 2.78
CA LYS A 57 13.00 15.62 2.03
C LYS A 57 12.78 15.03 0.63
N GLU A 58 11.86 14.09 0.50
CA GLU A 58 11.54 13.45 -0.79
C GLU A 58 10.72 14.36 -1.72
N PHE A 59 9.98 15.33 -1.17
CA PHE A 59 9.18 16.29 -1.92
C PHE A 59 9.65 17.75 -1.71
N PRO A 60 10.93 18.08 -2.07
CA PRO A 60 11.52 19.38 -1.76
C PRO A 60 10.88 20.56 -2.51
N THR A 61 10.10 20.30 -3.55
CA THR A 61 9.41 21.33 -4.35
C THR A 61 8.02 21.69 -3.79
N LEU A 62 7.52 20.93 -2.83
CA LEU A 62 6.23 21.19 -2.19
C LEU A 62 6.41 21.99 -0.89
N ASP A 63 5.39 22.76 -0.55
CA ASP A 63 5.37 23.45 0.75
C ASP A 63 5.47 22.42 1.89
N PRO A 64 6.45 22.54 2.80
CA PRO A 64 6.65 21.59 3.90
C PRO A 64 5.42 21.44 4.80
N ALA A 65 4.63 22.50 4.99
CA ALA A 65 3.40 22.43 5.79
C ALA A 65 2.32 21.60 5.08
N VAL A 66 2.23 21.69 3.76
CA VAL A 66 1.31 20.87 2.95
C VAL A 66 1.71 19.40 3.00
N VAL A 67 3.01 19.10 2.85
CA VAL A 67 3.52 17.71 2.96
C VAL A 67 3.21 17.14 4.35
N ALA A 68 3.50 17.90 5.41
CA ALA A 68 3.22 17.46 6.77
C ALA A 68 1.72 17.18 7.00
N ALA A 69 0.85 18.07 6.55
CA ALA A 69 -0.59 17.91 6.68
C ALA A 69 -1.10 16.68 5.90
N ALA A 70 -0.57 16.46 4.68
CA ALA A 70 -0.92 15.31 3.85
C ALA A 70 -0.53 13.99 4.51
N VAL A 71 0.73 13.86 4.97
CA VAL A 71 1.23 12.65 5.63
C VAL A 71 0.42 12.32 6.88
N LYS A 72 0.22 13.31 7.77
CA LYS A 72 -0.58 13.13 8.99
C LYS A 72 -2.00 12.69 8.67
N ARG A 73 -2.61 13.30 7.68
CA ARG A 73 -3.95 12.95 7.24
C ARG A 73 -4.03 11.53 6.70
N MET A 74 -3.07 11.11 5.88
CA MET A 74 -3.03 9.76 5.31
C MET A 74 -2.81 8.69 6.38
N LEU A 75 -1.97 8.96 7.40
CA LEU A 75 -1.80 8.10 8.56
C LEU A 75 -3.08 8.00 9.38
N PHE A 76 -3.71 9.14 9.68
CA PHE A 76 -4.95 9.20 10.47
C PHE A 76 -6.13 8.48 9.79
N ASP A 77 -6.28 8.66 8.48
CA ASP A 77 -7.35 8.04 7.70
C ASP A 77 -7.07 6.56 7.34
N GLY A 78 -5.91 6.00 7.74
CA GLY A 78 -5.54 4.62 7.44
C GLY A 78 -5.35 4.36 5.94
N VAL A 79 -4.86 5.35 5.19
CA VAL A 79 -4.58 5.21 3.75
C VAL A 79 -3.39 4.29 3.52
N TYR A 80 -2.38 4.36 4.41
CA TYR A 80 -1.28 3.41 4.41
C TYR A 80 -1.73 2.11 5.09
N PRO A 81 -1.56 0.94 4.44
CA PRO A 81 -1.90 -0.32 5.06
C PRO A 81 -0.94 -0.62 6.23
N PRO A 82 -1.37 -1.42 7.21
CA PRO A 82 -0.54 -1.76 8.37
C PRO A 82 0.61 -2.73 8.03
N SER A 83 0.55 -3.38 6.88
CA SER A 83 1.53 -4.36 6.43
C SER A 83 1.49 -4.53 4.91
N VAL A 84 2.46 -5.26 4.36
CA VAL A 84 2.52 -5.63 2.93
C VAL A 84 1.50 -6.69 2.52
N ASP A 85 0.66 -7.17 3.43
CA ASP A 85 -0.31 -8.21 3.11
C ASP A 85 -1.43 -7.67 2.21
N ILE A 86 -1.59 -8.28 1.05
CA ILE A 86 -2.74 -8.08 0.18
C ILE A 86 -3.73 -9.20 0.49
N THR A 87 -4.76 -8.89 1.27
CA THR A 87 -5.81 -9.86 1.61
C THR A 87 -6.68 -10.20 0.40
N ALA A 88 -7.33 -11.38 0.43
CA ALA A 88 -8.24 -11.78 -0.64
C ALA A 88 -9.41 -10.78 -0.80
N ASP A 89 -9.94 -10.27 0.32
CA ASP A 89 -11.02 -9.29 0.30
C ASP A 89 -10.56 -7.95 -0.30
N ALA A 90 -9.35 -7.47 0.05
CA ALA A 90 -8.81 -6.23 -0.49
C ALA A 90 -8.60 -6.32 -2.02
N LEU A 91 -8.08 -7.46 -2.51
CA LEU A 91 -7.96 -7.70 -3.94
C LEU A 91 -9.32 -7.79 -4.61
N LYS A 92 -10.25 -8.54 -4.00
CA LYS A 92 -11.61 -8.72 -4.55
C LYS A 92 -12.30 -7.38 -4.77
N ILE A 93 -12.30 -6.50 -3.78
CA ILE A 93 -12.95 -5.18 -3.88
C ILE A 93 -12.28 -4.34 -4.98
N ALA A 94 -10.95 -4.36 -5.07
CA ALA A 94 -10.23 -3.66 -6.12
C ALA A 94 -10.60 -4.18 -7.52
N MET A 95 -10.67 -5.50 -7.69
CA MET A 95 -11.01 -6.13 -8.97
C MET A 95 -12.50 -5.93 -9.33
N ASP A 96 -13.42 -6.00 -8.36
CA ASP A 96 -14.84 -5.68 -8.58
C ASP A 96 -15.00 -4.26 -9.13
N THR A 97 -14.23 -3.31 -8.62
CA THR A 97 -14.20 -1.93 -9.14
C THR A 97 -13.72 -1.90 -10.60
N GLN A 98 -12.67 -2.64 -10.93
CA GLN A 98 -12.16 -2.70 -12.32
C GLN A 98 -13.15 -3.38 -13.27
N ILE A 99 -13.88 -4.37 -12.79
CA ILE A 99 -14.96 -5.01 -13.57
C ILE A 99 -16.11 -4.02 -13.80
N ALA A 100 -16.53 -3.31 -12.76
CA ALA A 100 -17.59 -2.30 -12.87
C ALA A 100 -17.23 -1.15 -13.83
N LEU A 101 -15.95 -0.82 -13.94
CA LEU A 101 -15.41 0.17 -14.89
C LEU A 101 -15.20 -0.40 -16.31
N GLY A 102 -15.44 -1.69 -16.53
CA GLY A 102 -15.21 -2.34 -17.83
C GLY A 102 -13.76 -2.65 -18.15
N ASN A 103 -12.83 -2.49 -17.22
CA ASN A 103 -11.41 -2.75 -17.43
C ASN A 103 -11.03 -4.23 -17.32
N LEU A 104 -11.85 -5.03 -16.64
CA LEU A 104 -11.69 -6.47 -16.49
C LEU A 104 -13.00 -7.19 -16.80
N ALA A 105 -12.89 -8.37 -17.41
CA ALA A 105 -14.06 -9.22 -17.70
C ALA A 105 -14.48 -10.09 -16.50
N SER A 106 -13.53 -10.45 -15.64
CA SER A 106 -13.80 -11.34 -14.49
C SER A 106 -12.74 -11.18 -13.40
N GLN A 107 -13.03 -11.71 -12.22
CA GLN A 107 -12.09 -11.78 -11.09
C GLN A 107 -10.90 -12.68 -11.43
N PRO A 108 -9.65 -12.22 -11.17
CA PRO A 108 -8.49 -13.11 -11.24
C PRO A 108 -8.46 -14.08 -10.05
N ASP A 109 -7.83 -15.23 -10.24
CA ASP A 109 -7.58 -16.12 -9.11
C ASP A 109 -6.53 -15.49 -8.18
N TYR A 110 -6.91 -15.30 -6.92
CA TYR A 110 -6.08 -14.69 -5.89
C TYR A 110 -4.71 -15.36 -5.75
N LYS A 111 -4.67 -16.70 -5.75
CA LYS A 111 -3.45 -17.48 -5.53
C LYS A 111 -2.43 -17.34 -6.66
N THR A 112 -2.91 -17.08 -7.87
CA THR A 112 -2.03 -16.85 -9.02
C THR A 112 -1.61 -15.38 -9.15
N PHE A 113 -2.38 -14.46 -8.56
CA PHE A 113 -2.16 -13.02 -8.66
C PHE A 113 -1.29 -12.48 -7.51
N VAL A 114 -1.48 -12.98 -6.28
CA VAL A 114 -0.73 -12.55 -5.10
C VAL A 114 0.34 -13.57 -4.71
N VAL A 115 1.59 -13.14 -4.72
CA VAL A 115 2.75 -14.03 -4.48
C VAL A 115 3.08 -14.07 -3.00
N LYS A 116 2.35 -14.88 -2.22
CA LYS A 116 2.49 -15.01 -0.76
C LYS A 116 3.88 -15.41 -0.28
N LYS A 117 4.65 -16.16 -1.08
CA LYS A 117 6.00 -16.64 -0.70
C LYS A 117 6.98 -15.50 -0.33
N PHE A 118 6.75 -14.26 -0.78
CA PHE A 118 7.54 -13.10 -0.40
C PHE A 118 6.92 -12.30 0.74
N ILE A 119 5.61 -12.38 0.88
CA ILE A 119 4.84 -11.66 1.91
C ILE A 119 5.02 -12.34 3.28
N GLU A 120 4.83 -13.66 3.36
CA GLU A 120 4.87 -14.41 4.63
C GLU A 120 6.20 -14.24 5.39
N PRO A 121 7.39 -14.36 4.75
CA PRO A 121 8.64 -14.10 5.45
C PRO A 121 8.78 -12.64 5.93
N ALA A 122 8.30 -11.67 5.16
CA ALA A 122 8.33 -10.25 5.55
C ALA A 122 7.47 -9.99 6.79
N LEU A 123 6.26 -10.56 6.85
CA LEU A 123 5.38 -10.45 8.02
C LEU A 123 5.98 -11.10 9.27
N ALA A 124 6.78 -12.15 9.10
CA ALA A 124 7.44 -12.88 10.20
C ALA A 124 8.68 -12.16 10.76
N MET A 125 9.17 -11.09 10.12
CA MET A 125 10.30 -10.31 10.64
C MET A 125 9.93 -9.67 11.99
N LYS A 126 10.89 -9.69 12.93
CA LYS A 126 10.78 -9.07 14.27
C LYS A 126 11.15 -7.59 14.22
#